data_448c57c765fb8cbf9818e6439be82f0e
#
_entry.id   448c57c765fb8cbf9818e6439be82f0e
#
_cell.length_a   1.000
_cell.length_b   1.000
_cell.length_c   1.000
_cell.angle_alpha   90.00
_cell.angle_beta   90.00
_cell.angle_gamma   90.00
#
_symmetry.space_group_name_H-M   'P 1'
#
loop_
_entity.id
_entity.type
_entity.pdbx_description
1 polymer ?
#
loop_
_entity_poly.entity_id
_entity_poly.type
_entity_poly.pdbx_seq_one_letter_code
_entity_poly.pdbx_strand_id
1 'polypeptide(L)'
;MRKLLYILSLILVAVSCQNDEKPEYIPKPVIEAAFESFKGDGVVVSVKSLNTDAVYGLAQLPADPAPTGAEIAEKGAKAEGKKIFISGLEKETEYTIYVVGVKGEEFSGIEHFTIITPSLYPWEAEREDLLTFADLDLLPGGYASKTPNTWTEERLLPHITYTDEAGQEHWLHEAFLFIGSEDSVNGTILCIAEGKNKSGNKTSWKGFADWWMGGSGAVKVLDSAIENAAARIGKPSFKHKVVMTMPDPIMLEYFYDKNSSTTYWGEAFGRQLDFTNAADQVLAYRWYIDYVRDLWAAASPANLELAGFYILSEILVAKSDGWNYKYKRWDQILPSVSEYLHSLKYTLNWIPYYQADGYDMTKQLGIDYTWIQPNKYWDYPEKKQKKSWTWVFNTMATYGHGMEIEFEGSHGEPGWSQYEEGVPRTSSSILETVRTNNDAQGTKKGAPNPQAARNKQLLRDYMSEFKKAGYYGKARIATYSGTNAMYELATSPDAADREMYLEYCEFIVNNPLRK
;
A
#
# COMPACT_ATOMS: atom_id res chain seq x y z
N MET A 1 26.46 11.90 -1.94
CA MET A 1 27.70 12.29 -2.68
C MET A 1 28.47 13.45 -2.03
N ARG A 2 28.31 13.79 -0.76
CA ARG A 2 29.05 14.90 -0.11
C ARG A 2 29.85 14.52 1.15
N LYS A 3 29.99 13.24 1.49
CA LYS A 3 30.80 12.77 2.63
C LYS A 3 32.02 11.91 2.26
N LEU A 4 32.29 11.72 0.96
CA LEU A 4 33.45 10.93 0.48
C LEU A 4 34.65 11.80 0.09
N LEU A 5 34.62 13.12 0.27
CA LEU A 5 35.66 14.06 -0.21
C LEU A 5 36.59 14.60 0.88
N TYR A 6 36.49 14.13 2.13
CA TYR A 6 37.30 14.66 3.23
C TYR A 6 38.46 13.77 3.69
N ILE A 7 38.78 12.67 3.00
CA ILE A 7 39.90 11.78 3.37
C ILE A 7 41.09 11.86 2.40
N LEU A 8 41.05 12.72 1.39
CA LEU A 8 42.14 12.76 0.38
C LEU A 8 43.07 13.99 0.44
N SER A 9 43.10 14.72 1.53
CA SER A 9 44.00 15.91 1.64
C SER A 9 44.74 15.94 2.95
N LEU A 10 45.75 15.04 3.12
CA LEU A 10 46.82 15.23 4.09
C LEU A 10 47.87 14.11 3.94
N ILE A 11 48.63 14.08 2.84
CA ILE A 11 50.00 13.49 2.84
C ILE A 11 50.80 14.17 1.74
N LEU A 12 51.51 15.20 2.12
CA LEU A 12 52.66 15.72 1.40
C LEU A 12 53.48 16.57 2.36
N VAL A 13 54.39 15.95 3.15
CA VAL A 13 55.61 16.64 3.62
C VAL A 13 56.66 15.58 4.04
N ALA A 14 57.83 15.74 3.45
CA ALA A 14 59.19 15.42 3.90
C ALA A 14 59.73 13.99 3.74
N VAL A 15 60.57 13.91 2.75
CA VAL A 15 61.66 12.95 2.58
C VAL A 15 62.71 13.15 3.65
N SER A 16 63.05 12.08 4.39
CA SER A 16 64.36 11.91 5.05
C SER A 16 64.65 10.41 5.10
N CYS A 17 65.79 10.04 4.53
CA CYS A 17 66.25 8.66 4.43
C CYS A 17 66.54 8.06 5.80
N GLN A 18 65.82 7.01 6.14
CA GLN A 18 66.33 5.88 6.93
C GLN A 18 65.50 4.67 6.51
N ASN A 19 66.16 3.53 6.24
CA ASN A 19 65.55 2.27 5.90
C ASN A 19 64.84 1.69 7.14
N ASP A 20 63.70 2.25 7.49
CA ASP A 20 62.68 1.57 8.29
C ASP A 20 61.56 1.22 7.33
N GLU A 21 61.32 -0.05 7.07
CA GLU A 21 60.11 -0.51 6.39
C GLU A 21 58.93 0.00 7.19
N LYS A 22 58.34 1.11 6.71
CA LYS A 22 57.09 1.60 7.27
C LYS A 22 56.08 0.47 7.08
N PRO A 23 55.39 0.05 8.13
CA PRO A 23 54.32 -0.92 7.97
C PRO A 23 53.35 -0.40 6.90
N GLU A 24 53.10 -1.23 5.89
CA GLU A 24 52.20 -0.91 4.80
C GLU A 24 50.82 -0.56 5.41
N TYR A 25 50.36 0.67 5.18
CA TYR A 25 49.04 1.08 5.67
C TYR A 25 47.99 0.27 4.92
N ILE A 26 47.47 -0.77 5.55
CA ILE A 26 46.33 -1.53 5.04
C ILE A 26 45.05 -0.77 5.47
N PRO A 27 44.31 -0.17 4.53
CA PRO A 27 43.05 0.50 4.88
C PRO A 27 42.10 -0.53 5.51
N LYS A 28 41.43 -0.14 6.61
CA LYS A 28 40.47 -1.03 7.27
C LYS A 28 39.31 -1.38 6.32
N PRO A 29 38.77 -2.59 6.40
CA PRO A 29 37.63 -2.98 5.65
C PRO A 29 36.38 -2.16 6.08
N VAL A 30 35.52 -1.82 5.11
CA VAL A 30 34.26 -1.10 5.32
C VAL A 30 33.15 -1.87 4.66
N ILE A 31 31.98 -1.96 5.30
CA ILE A 31 30.79 -2.58 4.76
C ILE A 31 29.56 -1.72 5.00
N GLU A 32 28.55 -1.91 4.16
CA GLU A 32 27.15 -1.55 4.36
C GLU A 32 26.33 -2.81 4.13
N ALA A 33 25.38 -3.11 5.00
CA ALA A 33 24.50 -4.26 4.88
C ALA A 33 23.04 -3.85 5.06
N ALA A 34 22.15 -4.48 4.28
CA ALA A 34 20.71 -4.24 4.38
C ALA A 34 19.94 -5.53 4.07
N PHE A 35 18.75 -5.63 4.66
CA PHE A 35 17.78 -6.65 4.28
C PHE A 35 17.45 -6.53 2.78
N GLU A 36 17.38 -7.64 2.08
CA GLU A 36 16.96 -7.67 0.68
C GLU A 36 15.64 -8.46 0.51
N SER A 37 15.60 -9.70 0.96
CA SER A 37 14.44 -10.57 0.84
C SER A 37 14.55 -11.79 1.75
N PHE A 38 13.42 -12.50 1.93
CA PHE A 38 13.46 -13.88 2.42
C PHE A 38 13.56 -14.85 1.23
N LYS A 39 14.17 -16.01 1.44
CA LYS A 39 14.27 -17.09 0.44
C LYS A 39 14.44 -18.44 1.15
N GLY A 40 13.62 -19.42 0.77
CA GLY A 40 13.67 -20.74 1.41
C GLY A 40 13.43 -20.65 2.92
N ASP A 41 14.33 -21.19 3.71
CA ASP A 41 14.33 -21.13 5.17
C ASP A 41 15.23 -20.02 5.73
N GLY A 42 15.47 -18.97 4.95
CA GLY A 42 16.46 -17.97 5.34
C GLY A 42 16.21 -16.57 4.80
N VAL A 43 17.21 -15.71 5.03
CA VAL A 43 17.23 -14.30 4.63
C VAL A 43 18.36 -14.02 3.65
N VAL A 44 18.08 -13.21 2.64
CA VAL A 44 19.07 -12.63 1.73
C VAL A 44 19.41 -11.22 2.22
N VAL A 45 20.68 -10.97 2.44
CA VAL A 45 21.22 -9.68 2.86
C VAL A 45 22.04 -9.11 1.71
N SER A 46 21.73 -7.90 1.26
CA SER A 46 22.55 -7.17 0.31
C SER A 46 23.74 -6.51 1.02
N VAL A 47 24.93 -6.60 0.42
CA VAL A 47 26.14 -6.01 0.99
C VAL A 47 26.89 -5.16 -0.04
N LYS A 48 27.40 -4.04 0.43
CA LYS A 48 28.44 -3.26 -0.26
C LYS A 48 29.68 -3.30 0.60
N SER A 49 30.82 -3.55 -0.01
CA SER A 49 32.08 -3.63 0.72
C SER A 49 33.20 -2.93 -0.02
N LEU A 50 34.13 -2.38 0.74
CA LEU A 50 35.34 -1.78 0.24
C LEU A 50 36.53 -2.34 1.04
N ASN A 51 37.59 -2.73 0.35
CA ASN A 51 38.79 -3.27 0.94
C ASN A 51 38.54 -4.51 1.83
N THR A 52 37.74 -5.43 1.32
CA THR A 52 37.42 -6.71 1.97
C THR A 52 37.86 -7.88 1.10
N ASP A 53 38.35 -8.95 1.72
CA ASP A 53 38.61 -10.25 1.07
C ASP A 53 37.36 -11.13 1.11
N ALA A 54 36.52 -10.93 2.16
CA ALA A 54 35.27 -11.63 2.36
C ALA A 54 34.30 -10.80 3.22
N VAL A 55 32.99 -11.09 3.10
CA VAL A 55 31.96 -10.58 4.00
C VAL A 55 31.17 -11.75 4.53
N TYR A 56 30.82 -11.73 5.80
CA TYR A 56 30.09 -12.78 6.49
C TYR A 56 28.88 -12.20 7.22
N GLY A 57 27.80 -12.98 7.30
CA GLY A 57 26.59 -12.63 8.04
C GLY A 57 26.13 -13.77 8.95
N LEU A 58 25.68 -13.42 10.14
CA LEU A 58 25.21 -14.34 11.17
C LEU A 58 23.87 -13.86 11.72
N ALA A 59 22.91 -14.76 11.85
CA ALA A 59 21.64 -14.48 12.54
C ALA A 59 21.73 -15.01 13.99
N GLN A 60 21.27 -14.21 14.94
CA GLN A 60 21.15 -14.62 16.33
C GLN A 60 19.80 -14.19 16.93
N LEU A 61 19.34 -14.94 17.92
CA LEU A 61 18.15 -14.56 18.69
C LEU A 61 18.45 -13.31 19.51
N PRO A 62 17.44 -12.44 19.78
CA PRO A 62 17.64 -11.20 20.53
C PRO A 62 18.16 -11.42 21.97
N ALA A 63 17.94 -12.61 22.54
CA ALA A 63 18.39 -12.98 23.88
C ALA A 63 19.88 -13.36 23.93
N ASP A 64 20.49 -13.65 22.77
CA ASP A 64 21.90 -14.05 22.69
C ASP A 64 22.82 -12.81 22.78
N PRO A 65 24.00 -12.94 23.37
CA PRO A 65 24.97 -11.85 23.40
C PRO A 65 25.44 -11.49 21.99
N ALA A 66 25.64 -10.20 21.72
CA ALA A 66 26.13 -9.74 20.43
C ALA A 66 27.46 -10.40 20.06
N PRO A 67 27.62 -10.99 18.87
CA PRO A 67 28.80 -11.71 18.47
C PRO A 67 29.96 -10.76 18.15
N THR A 68 31.17 -11.25 18.32
CA THR A 68 32.38 -10.57 17.84
C THR A 68 32.54 -10.73 16.33
N GLY A 69 33.36 -9.88 15.70
CA GLY A 69 33.67 -10.01 14.27
C GLY A 69 34.26 -11.37 13.90
N ALA A 70 35.10 -11.95 14.79
CA ALA A 70 35.67 -13.27 14.62
C ALA A 70 34.62 -14.39 14.65
N GLU A 71 33.68 -14.31 15.57
CA GLU A 71 32.56 -15.27 15.65
C GLU A 71 31.64 -15.21 14.44
N ILE A 72 31.38 -13.99 13.92
CA ILE A 72 30.60 -13.84 12.69
C ILE A 72 31.33 -14.45 11.49
N ALA A 73 32.64 -14.24 11.40
CA ALA A 73 33.44 -14.79 10.31
C ALA A 73 33.60 -16.32 10.39
N GLU A 74 33.63 -16.88 11.60
CA GLU A 74 33.77 -18.32 11.82
C GLU A 74 32.43 -19.08 11.58
N LYS A 75 31.32 -18.53 12.08
CA LYS A 75 30.02 -19.23 12.14
C LYS A 75 29.06 -18.76 11.07
N GLY A 76 29.28 -17.58 10.51
CA GLY A 76 28.35 -16.91 9.59
C GLY A 76 28.42 -17.43 8.16
N ALA A 77 27.36 -17.17 7.40
CA ALA A 77 27.32 -17.42 5.97
C ALA A 77 28.23 -16.43 5.23
N LYS A 78 29.00 -16.92 4.26
CA LYS A 78 29.85 -16.09 3.43
C LYS A 78 29.10 -15.48 2.27
N ALA A 79 29.40 -14.23 1.95
CA ALA A 79 28.82 -13.54 0.81
C ALA A 79 29.24 -14.18 -0.52
N GLU A 80 28.29 -14.35 -1.41
CA GLU A 80 28.46 -14.68 -2.82
C GLU A 80 28.16 -13.41 -3.65
N GLY A 81 29.22 -12.82 -4.21
CA GLY A 81 29.11 -11.52 -4.85
C GLY A 81 28.71 -10.41 -3.86
N LYS A 82 27.56 -9.82 -4.07
CA LYS A 82 27.02 -8.73 -3.21
C LYS A 82 25.91 -9.20 -2.27
N LYS A 83 25.75 -10.50 -2.06
CA LYS A 83 24.65 -11.06 -1.27
C LYS A 83 25.15 -12.10 -0.29
N ILE A 84 24.53 -12.14 0.88
CA ILE A 84 24.72 -13.21 1.88
C ILE A 84 23.36 -13.91 1.98
N PHE A 85 23.36 -15.23 1.90
CA PHE A 85 22.20 -16.05 2.21
C PHE A 85 22.42 -16.74 3.57
N ILE A 86 21.60 -16.40 4.56
CA ILE A 86 21.62 -16.99 5.90
C ILE A 86 20.38 -17.88 6.00
N SER A 87 20.59 -19.20 6.00
CA SER A 87 19.55 -20.23 6.03
C SER A 87 19.37 -20.87 7.41
N GLY A 88 18.38 -21.75 7.55
CA GLY A 88 18.12 -22.50 8.78
C GLY A 88 17.45 -21.66 9.87
N LEU A 89 16.75 -20.60 9.51
CA LEU A 89 16.04 -19.74 10.45
C LEU A 89 14.67 -20.35 10.78
N GLU A 90 14.33 -20.35 12.07
CA GLU A 90 13.01 -20.75 12.52
C GLU A 90 11.97 -19.71 12.06
N LYS A 91 10.76 -20.19 11.74
CA LYS A 91 9.63 -19.35 11.31
C LYS A 91 9.10 -18.52 12.47
N GLU A 92 8.49 -17.37 12.14
CA GLU A 92 7.81 -16.48 13.12
C GLU A 92 8.73 -16.06 14.29
N THR A 93 10.04 -15.97 14.01
CA THR A 93 11.06 -15.74 15.01
C THR A 93 11.81 -14.45 14.71
N GLU A 94 12.04 -13.65 15.74
CA GLU A 94 12.86 -12.44 15.65
C GLU A 94 14.34 -12.82 15.68
N TYR A 95 15.11 -12.29 14.72
CA TYR A 95 16.56 -12.43 14.65
C TYR A 95 17.22 -11.07 14.51
N THR A 96 18.38 -10.91 15.13
CA THR A 96 19.32 -9.85 14.78
C THR A 96 20.34 -10.42 13.80
N ILE A 97 20.45 -9.79 12.64
CA ILE A 97 21.43 -10.12 11.61
C ILE A 97 22.65 -9.27 11.84
N TYR A 98 23.81 -9.90 12.02
CA TYR A 98 25.10 -9.26 12.16
C TYR A 98 25.95 -9.53 10.93
N VAL A 99 26.62 -8.48 10.40
CA VAL A 99 27.44 -8.58 9.19
C VAL A 99 28.81 -7.97 9.46
N VAL A 100 29.87 -8.64 8.99
CA VAL A 100 31.25 -8.18 9.12
C VAL A 100 32.03 -8.39 7.83
N GLY A 101 32.88 -7.44 7.47
CA GLY A 101 33.87 -7.55 6.40
C GLY A 101 35.23 -7.93 6.96
N VAL A 102 35.96 -8.77 6.25
CA VAL A 102 37.29 -9.29 6.66
C VAL A 102 38.31 -8.90 5.61
N LYS A 103 39.49 -8.44 6.07
CA LYS A 103 40.69 -8.22 5.26
C LYS A 103 41.91 -8.76 5.99
N GLY A 104 42.45 -9.91 5.54
CA GLY A 104 43.46 -10.63 6.30
C GLY A 104 42.98 -10.98 7.71
N GLU A 105 43.62 -10.42 8.75
CA GLU A 105 43.22 -10.56 10.15
C GLU A 105 42.36 -9.37 10.67
N GLU A 106 42.13 -8.36 9.86
CA GLU A 106 41.38 -7.15 10.24
C GLU A 106 39.86 -7.29 9.94
N PHE A 107 39.05 -6.76 10.85
CA PHE A 107 37.59 -6.74 10.72
C PHE A 107 37.08 -5.31 10.51
N SER A 108 35.99 -5.20 9.72
CA SER A 108 35.21 -3.96 9.64
C SER A 108 34.49 -3.64 10.96
N GLY A 109 33.80 -2.50 11.04
CA GLY A 109 32.70 -2.34 11.96
C GLY A 109 31.64 -3.42 11.70
N ILE A 110 30.93 -3.84 12.76
CA ILE A 110 29.81 -4.78 12.65
C ILE A 110 28.57 -3.98 12.32
N GLU A 111 27.96 -4.26 11.18
CA GLU A 111 26.63 -3.79 10.83
C GLU A 111 25.58 -4.78 11.36
N HIS A 112 24.43 -4.27 11.83
CA HIS A 112 23.37 -5.14 12.31
C HIS A 112 21.99 -4.52 12.10
N PHE A 113 20.99 -5.37 11.93
CA PHE A 113 19.59 -5.02 11.85
C PHE A 113 18.71 -6.19 12.28
N THR A 114 17.48 -5.92 12.70
CA THR A 114 16.54 -6.93 13.17
C THR A 114 15.54 -7.30 12.08
N ILE A 115 15.21 -8.60 11.97
CA ILE A 115 14.16 -9.15 11.11
C ILE A 115 13.24 -10.03 11.94
N ILE A 116 12.01 -10.25 11.41
CA ILE A 116 11.13 -11.33 11.87
C ILE A 116 10.93 -12.25 10.69
N THR A 117 11.27 -13.52 10.88
CA THR A 117 11.06 -14.53 9.85
C THR A 117 9.58 -14.81 9.65
N PRO A 118 9.14 -15.02 8.41
CA PRO A 118 7.75 -15.31 8.10
C PRO A 118 7.32 -16.72 8.55
N SER A 119 6.01 -16.93 8.64
CA SER A 119 5.43 -18.25 8.93
C SER A 119 5.54 -19.22 7.74
N LEU A 120 5.52 -18.68 6.54
CA LEU A 120 5.82 -19.34 5.28
C LEU A 120 6.73 -18.42 4.47
N TYR A 121 7.56 -18.94 3.58
CA TYR A 121 8.39 -18.11 2.70
C TYR A 121 7.67 -17.92 1.36
N PRO A 122 7.10 -16.73 1.07
CA PRO A 122 6.05 -16.56 0.07
C PRO A 122 6.47 -16.75 -1.38
N TRP A 123 7.73 -16.52 -1.66
CA TRP A 123 8.22 -16.53 -3.05
C TRP A 123 8.53 -17.92 -3.60
N GLU A 124 8.32 -18.97 -2.83
CA GLU A 124 8.60 -20.34 -3.25
C GLU A 124 7.37 -21.10 -3.73
N ALA A 125 6.18 -20.58 -3.49
CA ALA A 125 4.94 -21.22 -3.92
C ALA A 125 4.20 -20.33 -4.93
N GLU A 126 3.87 -20.87 -6.10
CA GLU A 126 2.80 -20.30 -6.91
C GLU A 126 1.50 -20.35 -6.09
N ARG A 127 0.84 -19.19 -6.00
CA ARG A 127 -0.32 -19.05 -5.14
C ARG A 127 -1.61 -19.19 -5.92
N GLU A 128 -1.79 -20.36 -6.51
CA GLU A 128 -3.01 -20.68 -7.26
C GLU A 128 -4.26 -20.76 -6.38
N ASP A 129 -4.08 -20.89 -5.07
CA ASP A 129 -5.15 -21.06 -4.10
C ASP A 129 -5.70 -19.75 -3.53
N LEU A 130 -5.16 -18.60 -3.91
CA LEU A 130 -5.67 -17.30 -3.48
C LEU A 130 -6.89 -16.88 -4.32
N LEU A 131 -7.88 -16.27 -3.65
CA LEU A 131 -9.04 -15.70 -4.33
C LEU A 131 -8.60 -14.57 -5.26
N THR A 132 -8.95 -14.67 -6.54
CA THR A 132 -8.59 -13.70 -7.58
C THR A 132 -9.80 -12.98 -8.13
N PHE A 133 -9.58 -11.78 -8.69
CA PHE A 133 -10.57 -10.96 -9.36
C PHE A 133 -9.90 -10.11 -10.45
N ALA A 134 -10.64 -9.75 -11.49
CA ALA A 134 -10.12 -8.94 -12.60
C ALA A 134 -10.19 -7.44 -12.32
N ASP A 135 -11.19 -7.02 -11.56
CA ASP A 135 -11.44 -5.63 -11.21
C ASP A 135 -11.76 -5.46 -9.73
N LEU A 136 -11.40 -4.30 -9.18
CA LEU A 136 -11.57 -3.92 -7.79
C LEU A 136 -12.14 -2.51 -7.72
N ASP A 137 -13.32 -2.35 -7.16
CA ASP A 137 -13.95 -1.06 -6.97
C ASP A 137 -13.77 -0.56 -5.54
N LEU A 138 -13.28 0.66 -5.38
CA LEU A 138 -13.00 1.26 -4.08
C LEU A 138 -14.26 1.94 -3.54
N LEU A 139 -14.68 1.52 -2.35
CA LEU A 139 -15.81 2.07 -1.62
C LEU A 139 -15.32 2.90 -0.43
N PRO A 140 -15.10 4.22 -0.61
CA PRO A 140 -14.62 5.09 0.48
C PRO A 140 -15.68 5.29 1.56
N GLY A 141 -15.24 5.33 2.81
CA GLY A 141 -16.16 5.58 3.93
C GLY A 141 -15.45 5.71 5.27
N GLY A 142 -16.24 5.75 6.35
CA GLY A 142 -15.70 5.85 7.69
C GLY A 142 -15.19 7.24 8.08
N TYR A 143 -15.53 8.27 7.32
CA TYR A 143 -15.10 9.64 7.63
C TYR A 143 -16.11 10.33 8.55
N ALA A 144 -15.66 10.74 9.74
CA ALA A 144 -16.51 11.50 10.69
C ALA A 144 -16.92 12.88 10.13
N SER A 145 -16.09 13.45 9.26
CA SER A 145 -16.22 14.81 8.74
C SER A 145 -16.86 14.91 7.36
N LYS A 146 -17.06 13.78 6.63
CA LYS A 146 -17.59 13.78 5.27
C LYS A 146 -19.01 13.24 5.21
N THR A 147 -19.83 13.82 4.35
CA THR A 147 -21.21 13.39 4.11
C THR A 147 -21.42 13.21 2.60
N PRO A 148 -22.01 12.08 2.16
CA PRO A 148 -22.45 10.95 2.98
C PRO A 148 -21.28 10.04 3.35
N ASN A 149 -21.20 9.60 4.61
CA ASN A 149 -20.16 8.66 5.07
C ASN A 149 -20.69 7.21 5.24
N THR A 150 -21.98 6.99 4.99
CA THR A 150 -22.63 5.68 5.06
C THR A 150 -23.04 5.20 3.68
N TRP A 151 -22.97 3.90 3.47
CA TRP A 151 -23.44 3.27 2.25
C TRP A 151 -24.90 2.83 2.40
N THR A 152 -25.70 3.09 1.35
CA THR A 152 -27.07 2.60 1.21
C THR A 152 -27.15 1.69 -0.03
N GLU A 153 -28.16 0.85 -0.11
CA GLU A 153 -28.39 0.00 -1.29
C GLU A 153 -28.48 0.83 -2.57
N GLU A 154 -29.22 1.94 -2.53
CA GLU A 154 -29.37 2.85 -3.67
C GLU A 154 -28.01 3.37 -4.18
N ARG A 155 -27.12 3.74 -3.27
CA ARG A 155 -25.79 4.23 -3.63
C ARG A 155 -24.85 3.12 -4.09
N LEU A 156 -25.00 1.90 -3.58
CA LEU A 156 -24.20 0.75 -3.97
C LEU A 156 -24.63 0.16 -5.31
N LEU A 157 -25.91 0.29 -5.68
CA LEU A 157 -26.44 -0.37 -6.87
C LEU A 157 -25.62 -0.07 -8.14
N PRO A 158 -25.22 1.18 -8.46
CA PRO A 158 -24.38 1.47 -9.63
C PRO A 158 -22.94 0.95 -9.56
N HIS A 159 -22.49 0.45 -8.43
CA HIS A 159 -21.23 -0.26 -8.27
C HIS A 159 -21.36 -1.77 -8.51
N ILE A 160 -22.58 -2.29 -8.32
CA ILE A 160 -22.90 -3.73 -8.38
C ILE A 160 -23.44 -4.12 -9.74
N THR A 161 -24.35 -3.32 -10.31
CA THR A 161 -25.02 -3.57 -11.59
C THR A 161 -25.06 -2.30 -12.44
N TYR A 162 -25.26 -2.48 -13.74
CA TYR A 162 -25.58 -1.39 -14.67
C TYR A 162 -26.62 -1.85 -15.68
N THR A 163 -27.33 -0.92 -16.29
CA THR A 163 -28.30 -1.18 -17.35
C THR A 163 -27.70 -0.72 -18.68
N ASP A 164 -27.65 -1.60 -19.66
CA ASP A 164 -27.12 -1.30 -20.99
C ASP A 164 -28.10 -0.44 -21.83
N GLU A 165 -27.70 -0.05 -23.05
CA GLU A 165 -28.53 0.73 -23.96
C GLU A 165 -29.83 0.01 -24.40
N ALA A 166 -29.85 -1.33 -24.33
CA ALA A 166 -31.04 -2.12 -24.63
C ALA A 166 -32.02 -2.22 -23.42
N GLY A 167 -31.63 -1.66 -22.28
CA GLY A 167 -32.42 -1.71 -21.04
C GLY A 167 -32.22 -3.00 -20.26
N GLN A 168 -31.21 -3.80 -20.57
CA GLN A 168 -30.90 -5.01 -19.84
C GLN A 168 -29.94 -4.72 -18.69
N GLU A 169 -30.26 -5.22 -17.48
CA GLU A 169 -29.40 -5.10 -16.30
C GLU A 169 -28.34 -6.22 -16.27
N HIS A 170 -27.10 -5.85 -15.93
CA HIS A 170 -25.93 -6.73 -15.89
C HIS A 170 -25.14 -6.54 -14.61
N TRP A 171 -24.39 -7.59 -14.18
CA TRP A 171 -23.40 -7.49 -13.10
C TRP A 171 -22.22 -6.61 -13.52
N LEU A 172 -21.74 -5.74 -12.59
CA LEU A 172 -20.64 -4.82 -12.88
C LEU A 172 -19.33 -5.31 -12.23
N HIS A 173 -19.00 -4.94 -11.01
CA HIS A 173 -17.68 -5.26 -10.43
C HIS A 173 -17.62 -6.65 -9.77
N GLU A 174 -16.42 -7.28 -9.82
CA GLU A 174 -16.15 -8.57 -9.19
C GLU A 174 -15.72 -8.44 -7.73
N ALA A 175 -15.01 -7.36 -7.39
CA ALA A 175 -14.48 -7.14 -6.05
C ALA A 175 -14.64 -5.70 -5.57
N PHE A 176 -14.69 -5.54 -4.23
CA PHE A 176 -14.87 -4.27 -3.56
C PHE A 176 -13.80 -4.09 -2.48
N LEU A 177 -13.17 -2.90 -2.44
CA LEU A 177 -12.27 -2.48 -1.37
C LEU A 177 -12.98 -1.48 -0.47
N PHE A 178 -13.22 -1.85 0.78
CA PHE A 178 -13.68 -0.89 1.78
C PHE A 178 -12.51 -0.07 2.29
N ILE A 179 -12.40 1.19 1.81
CA ILE A 179 -11.30 2.08 2.11
C ILE A 179 -11.72 3.25 2.99
N GLY A 180 -10.91 3.55 4.02
CA GLY A 180 -11.11 4.70 4.89
C GLY A 180 -9.84 5.04 5.67
N SER A 181 -9.62 6.32 5.89
CA SER A 181 -8.44 6.85 6.58
C SER A 181 -8.71 7.34 8.00
N GLU A 182 -9.97 7.29 8.44
CA GLU A 182 -10.40 7.75 9.76
C GLU A 182 -11.28 6.69 10.46
N ASP A 183 -11.21 6.66 11.79
CA ASP A 183 -12.24 6.06 12.62
C ASP A 183 -13.45 7.02 12.68
N SER A 184 -14.59 6.59 12.16
CA SER A 184 -15.81 7.41 12.04
C SER A 184 -16.40 7.85 13.39
N VAL A 185 -16.06 7.19 14.47
CA VAL A 185 -16.61 7.48 15.80
C VAL A 185 -15.80 8.56 16.51
N ASN A 186 -14.47 8.47 16.44
CA ASN A 186 -13.58 9.34 17.22
C ASN A 186 -12.80 10.34 16.35
N GLY A 187 -12.93 10.27 15.03
CA GLY A 187 -12.14 11.08 14.08
C GLY A 187 -10.64 10.82 14.18
N THR A 188 -10.28 9.60 14.62
CA THR A 188 -8.88 9.21 14.75
C THR A 188 -8.32 8.84 13.40
N ILE A 189 -7.17 9.39 13.05
CA ILE A 189 -6.50 9.13 11.79
C ILE A 189 -5.86 7.75 11.81
N LEU A 190 -6.07 6.99 10.74
CA LEU A 190 -5.60 5.61 10.57
C LEU A 190 -4.44 5.50 9.57
N CYS A 191 -4.09 6.60 8.90
CA CYS A 191 -2.94 6.68 8.01
C CYS A 191 -2.10 7.93 8.30
N ILE A 192 -0.84 7.93 7.85
CA ILE A 192 0.08 9.05 8.11
C ILE A 192 -0.16 10.26 7.22
N ALA A 193 -0.69 10.06 6.01
CA ALA A 193 -0.79 11.12 5.01
C ALA A 193 -1.79 12.21 5.38
N GLU A 194 -2.82 11.89 6.14
CA GLU A 194 -3.91 12.80 6.51
C GLU A 194 -3.83 13.29 7.96
N GLY A 195 -2.78 12.90 8.69
CA GLY A 195 -2.68 13.09 10.13
C GLY A 195 -2.50 14.52 10.59
N LYS A 196 -3.43 15.00 11.42
CA LYS A 196 -3.25 16.24 12.16
C LYS A 196 -3.39 16.10 13.67
N ASN A 197 -4.08 15.10 14.21
CA ASN A 197 -4.52 15.15 15.59
C ASN A 197 -4.27 13.91 16.46
N LYS A 198 -4.53 12.70 15.99
CA LYS A 198 -4.38 11.48 16.81
C LYS A 198 -4.15 10.27 15.93
N SER A 199 -3.13 9.49 16.23
CA SER A 199 -2.91 8.20 15.59
C SER A 199 -3.87 7.13 16.09
N GLY A 200 -4.15 6.16 15.24
CA GLY A 200 -5.00 5.03 15.59
C GLY A 200 -4.33 4.09 16.58
N ASN A 201 -5.00 3.83 17.69
CA ASN A 201 -4.66 2.78 18.64
C ASN A 201 -5.58 1.55 18.45
N LYS A 202 -5.45 0.54 19.29
CA LYS A 202 -6.27 -0.68 19.23
C LYS A 202 -7.77 -0.38 19.25
N THR A 203 -8.21 0.58 20.08
CA THR A 203 -9.63 0.96 20.16
C THR A 203 -10.12 1.58 18.85
N SER A 204 -9.32 2.44 18.23
CA SER A 204 -9.63 3.05 16.94
C SER A 204 -9.66 2.01 15.80
N TRP A 205 -8.70 1.09 15.78
CA TRP A 205 -8.67 0.01 14.80
C TRP A 205 -9.89 -0.92 14.94
N LYS A 206 -10.24 -1.21 16.18
CA LYS A 206 -11.47 -1.95 16.48
C LYS A 206 -12.71 -1.20 15.98
N GLY A 207 -12.85 0.07 16.31
CA GLY A 207 -13.98 0.91 15.91
C GLY A 207 -14.12 1.02 14.38
N PHE A 208 -13.00 1.09 13.68
CA PHE A 208 -12.96 1.11 12.22
C PHE A 208 -13.50 -0.20 11.62
N ALA A 209 -13.04 -1.36 12.11
CA ALA A 209 -13.57 -2.65 11.66
C ALA A 209 -15.05 -2.82 12.01
N ASP A 210 -15.46 -2.46 13.24
CA ASP A 210 -16.86 -2.53 13.68
C ASP A 210 -17.78 -1.67 12.82
N TRP A 211 -17.31 -0.52 12.36
CA TRP A 211 -18.10 0.37 11.51
C TRP A 211 -18.43 -0.27 10.16
N TRP A 212 -17.45 -0.91 9.52
CA TRP A 212 -17.66 -1.61 8.25
C TRP A 212 -18.52 -2.86 8.38
N MET A 213 -18.35 -3.60 9.47
CA MET A 213 -18.92 -4.93 9.68
C MET A 213 -20.19 -4.93 10.53
N GLY A 214 -20.52 -3.81 11.20
CA GLY A 214 -21.67 -3.71 12.09
C GLY A 214 -23.03 -3.88 11.41
N GLY A 215 -24.10 -3.88 12.18
CA GLY A 215 -25.45 -4.23 11.70
C GLY A 215 -26.02 -3.32 10.60
N SER A 216 -25.54 -2.07 10.49
CA SER A 216 -25.81 -1.12 9.38
C SER A 216 -24.57 -0.84 8.55
N GLY A 217 -23.50 -1.61 8.73
CA GLY A 217 -22.24 -1.46 8.04
C GLY A 217 -22.30 -1.82 6.56
N ALA A 218 -21.36 -1.30 5.80
CA ALA A 218 -21.37 -1.42 4.35
C ALA A 218 -21.30 -2.88 3.86
N VAL A 219 -20.66 -3.79 4.59
CA VAL A 219 -20.62 -5.22 4.25
C VAL A 219 -22.02 -5.81 4.19
N LYS A 220 -22.85 -5.55 5.21
CA LYS A 220 -24.21 -6.07 5.25
C LYS A 220 -25.11 -5.42 4.19
N VAL A 221 -24.96 -4.11 3.96
CA VAL A 221 -25.72 -3.40 2.94
C VAL A 221 -25.35 -3.92 1.55
N LEU A 222 -24.07 -4.15 1.28
CA LEU A 222 -23.58 -4.72 0.02
C LEU A 222 -24.12 -6.13 -0.20
N ASP A 223 -24.05 -7.01 0.81
CA ASP A 223 -24.57 -8.38 0.73
C ASP A 223 -26.07 -8.40 0.40
N SER A 224 -26.86 -7.54 1.06
CA SER A 224 -28.30 -7.39 0.79
C SER A 224 -28.59 -6.81 -0.60
N ALA A 225 -27.81 -5.83 -1.05
CA ALA A 225 -27.97 -5.21 -2.37
C ALA A 225 -27.68 -6.23 -3.50
N ILE A 226 -26.67 -7.09 -3.32
CA ILE A 226 -26.35 -8.16 -4.26
C ILE A 226 -27.47 -9.21 -4.28
N GLU A 227 -28.02 -9.59 -3.13
CA GLU A 227 -29.16 -10.54 -3.07
C GLU A 227 -30.37 -9.97 -3.81
N ASN A 228 -30.68 -8.69 -3.60
CA ASN A 228 -31.78 -8.01 -4.28
C ASN A 228 -31.54 -7.88 -5.80
N ALA A 229 -30.31 -7.64 -6.22
CA ALA A 229 -29.95 -7.65 -7.64
C ALA A 229 -30.07 -9.07 -8.22
N ALA A 230 -29.58 -10.09 -7.51
CA ALA A 230 -29.70 -11.48 -7.94
C ALA A 230 -31.13 -11.96 -8.11
N ALA A 231 -32.07 -11.44 -7.32
CA ALA A 231 -33.50 -11.71 -7.49
C ALA A 231 -34.08 -11.14 -8.81
N ARG A 232 -33.45 -10.10 -9.37
CA ARG A 232 -33.88 -9.47 -10.64
C ARG A 232 -33.18 -10.09 -11.85
N ILE A 233 -31.86 -10.27 -11.79
CA ILE A 233 -31.02 -10.63 -12.95
C ILE A 233 -30.41 -12.04 -12.87
N GLY A 234 -30.73 -12.79 -11.81
CA GLY A 234 -30.10 -14.10 -11.55
C GLY A 234 -28.77 -13.99 -10.82
N LYS A 235 -28.35 -15.08 -10.17
CA LYS A 235 -27.09 -15.10 -9.43
C LYS A 235 -25.90 -14.98 -10.39
N PRO A 236 -24.81 -14.25 -10.00
CA PRO A 236 -23.59 -14.23 -10.78
C PRO A 236 -22.92 -15.62 -10.76
N SER A 237 -22.08 -15.90 -11.72
CA SER A 237 -21.28 -17.14 -11.77
C SER A 237 -20.18 -17.19 -10.70
N PHE A 238 -19.94 -16.09 -9.98
CA PHE A 238 -18.93 -15.92 -8.94
C PHE A 238 -19.55 -15.34 -7.67
N LYS A 239 -18.90 -15.48 -6.53
CA LYS A 239 -19.14 -14.64 -5.36
C LYS A 239 -18.33 -13.37 -5.48
N HIS A 240 -18.94 -12.23 -5.14
CA HIS A 240 -18.20 -10.98 -5.06
C HIS A 240 -17.13 -11.04 -3.96
N LYS A 241 -15.95 -10.51 -4.25
CA LYS A 241 -14.82 -10.48 -3.33
C LYS A 241 -14.80 -9.18 -2.55
N VAL A 242 -14.33 -9.25 -1.31
CA VAL A 242 -14.12 -8.07 -0.47
C VAL A 242 -12.68 -8.03 0.00
N VAL A 243 -12.08 -6.86 -0.11
CA VAL A 243 -10.78 -6.50 0.45
C VAL A 243 -11.00 -5.49 1.55
N MET A 244 -10.39 -5.71 2.72
CA MET A 244 -10.54 -4.83 3.88
C MET A 244 -9.28 -4.01 4.11
N THR A 245 -9.43 -2.71 4.37
CA THR A 245 -8.31 -1.85 4.71
C THR A 245 -7.73 -2.19 6.08
N MET A 246 -6.41 -2.25 6.15
CA MET A 246 -5.64 -2.29 7.40
C MET A 246 -5.16 -0.88 7.75
N PRO A 247 -5.42 -0.38 8.96
CA PRO A 247 -4.84 0.87 9.42
C PRO A 247 -3.30 0.82 9.45
N ASP A 248 -2.64 1.96 9.25
CA ASP A 248 -1.17 2.02 9.34
C ASP A 248 -0.69 1.80 10.79
N PRO A 249 0.33 0.97 11.00
CA PRO A 249 0.85 0.66 12.35
C PRO A 249 1.82 1.75 12.82
N ILE A 250 1.36 3.00 12.88
CA ILE A 250 2.17 4.18 13.16
C ILE A 250 1.48 5.04 14.20
N MET A 251 2.22 5.45 15.23
CA MET A 251 1.75 6.39 16.24
C MET A 251 2.11 7.82 15.82
N LEU A 252 1.13 8.59 15.37
CA LEU A 252 1.33 9.95 14.86
C LEU A 252 1.83 10.93 15.92
N GLU A 253 1.39 10.78 17.15
CA GLU A 253 1.84 11.60 18.28
C GLU A 253 3.35 11.50 18.44
N TYR A 254 3.91 10.31 18.32
CA TYR A 254 5.34 10.09 18.37
C TYR A 254 6.06 10.67 17.14
N PHE A 255 5.40 10.69 16.00
CA PHE A 255 5.96 11.15 14.73
C PHE A 255 6.05 12.68 14.66
N TYR A 256 4.99 13.39 15.09
CA TYR A 256 4.92 14.85 15.03
C TYR A 256 5.32 15.54 16.33
N ASP A 257 5.01 14.95 17.47
CA ASP A 257 5.46 15.40 18.77
C ASP A 257 6.61 14.51 19.27
N LYS A 258 7.83 14.96 19.05
CA LYS A 258 9.04 14.25 19.50
C LYS A 258 9.11 14.05 21.00
N ASN A 259 8.29 14.76 21.77
CA ASN A 259 8.18 14.65 23.22
C ASN A 259 7.03 13.71 23.64
N SER A 260 6.21 13.22 22.70
CA SER A 260 5.18 12.24 23.01
C SER A 260 5.82 10.95 23.51
N SER A 261 5.41 10.51 24.67
CA SER A 261 5.81 9.21 25.25
C SER A 261 4.89 8.08 24.81
N THR A 262 3.84 8.36 24.04
CA THR A 262 2.80 7.40 23.71
C THR A 262 3.15 6.65 22.43
N THR A 263 3.85 5.53 22.59
CA THR A 263 4.12 4.58 21.52
C THR A 263 3.28 3.31 21.67
N TYR A 264 2.56 3.19 22.78
CA TYR A 264 1.71 2.04 23.08
C TYR A 264 0.41 2.08 22.29
N TRP A 265 0.25 1.08 21.45
CA TRP A 265 -0.95 0.92 20.63
C TRP A 265 -2.10 0.29 21.44
N GLY A 266 -1.79 -0.64 22.31
CA GLY A 266 -2.75 -1.36 23.13
C GLY A 266 -2.21 -2.73 23.56
N GLU A 267 -3.03 -3.49 24.31
CA GLU A 267 -2.69 -4.83 24.73
C GLU A 267 -3.19 -5.88 23.76
N ALA A 268 -2.32 -6.77 23.30
CA ALA A 268 -2.66 -7.96 22.52
C ALA A 268 -1.68 -9.10 22.85
N PHE A 269 -2.12 -10.35 22.72
CA PHE A 269 -1.31 -11.54 22.97
C PHE A 269 -0.63 -11.54 24.34
N GLY A 270 -1.33 -10.99 25.38
CA GLY A 270 -0.86 -10.95 26.76
C GLY A 270 0.20 -9.90 27.08
N ARG A 271 0.46 -8.94 26.16
CA ARG A 271 1.42 -7.85 26.40
C ARG A 271 0.98 -6.51 25.78
N GLN A 272 1.52 -5.44 26.31
CA GLN A 272 1.42 -4.11 25.71
C GLN A 272 2.28 -4.05 24.45
N LEU A 273 1.72 -3.61 23.32
CA LEU A 273 2.44 -3.47 22.06
C LEU A 273 3.00 -2.05 21.91
N ASP A 274 4.30 -1.98 21.63
CA ASP A 274 5.05 -0.74 21.44
C ASP A 274 5.48 -0.60 19.98
N PHE A 275 4.94 0.41 19.28
CA PHE A 275 5.22 0.63 17.86
C PHE A 275 6.62 1.20 17.56
N THR A 276 7.49 1.35 18.53
CA THR A 276 8.93 1.48 18.29
C THR A 276 9.57 0.16 17.87
N ASN A 277 8.85 -0.95 18.03
CA ASN A 277 9.29 -2.31 17.72
C ASN A 277 8.50 -2.87 16.51
N ALA A 278 9.19 -3.30 15.47
CA ALA A 278 8.59 -3.90 14.28
C ALA A 278 7.79 -5.17 14.60
N ALA A 279 8.26 -6.00 15.53
CA ALA A 279 7.54 -7.20 15.95
C ALA A 279 6.17 -6.87 16.55
N ASP A 280 6.06 -5.79 17.30
CA ASP A 280 4.79 -5.35 17.88
C ASP A 280 3.84 -4.79 16.82
N GLN A 281 4.37 -4.13 15.80
CA GLN A 281 3.59 -3.68 14.65
C GLN A 281 3.01 -4.88 13.86
N VAL A 282 3.79 -5.95 13.69
CA VAL A 282 3.32 -7.22 13.09
C VAL A 282 2.22 -7.85 13.94
N LEU A 283 2.40 -7.90 15.27
CA LEU A 283 1.38 -8.45 16.16
C LEU A 283 0.08 -7.64 16.15
N ALA A 284 0.16 -6.31 16.02
CA ALA A 284 -1.02 -5.47 15.89
C ALA A 284 -1.79 -5.79 14.59
N TYR A 285 -1.09 -5.99 13.47
CA TYR A 285 -1.71 -6.42 12.22
C TYR A 285 -2.33 -7.81 12.33
N ARG A 286 -1.64 -8.78 12.94
CA ARG A 286 -2.20 -10.11 13.19
C ARG A 286 -3.49 -10.04 14.00
N TRP A 287 -3.47 -9.26 15.10
CA TRP A 287 -4.66 -9.03 15.90
C TRP A 287 -5.81 -8.43 15.07
N TYR A 288 -5.53 -7.44 14.23
CA TYR A 288 -6.54 -6.79 13.40
C TYR A 288 -7.13 -7.73 12.34
N ILE A 289 -6.28 -8.50 11.68
CA ILE A 289 -6.69 -9.51 10.70
C ILE A 289 -7.62 -10.54 11.35
N ASP A 290 -7.23 -11.07 12.50
CA ASP A 290 -8.05 -12.04 13.24
C ASP A 290 -9.38 -11.41 13.68
N TYR A 291 -9.34 -10.19 14.18
CA TYR A 291 -10.54 -9.47 14.59
C TYR A 291 -11.52 -9.25 13.42
N VAL A 292 -11.04 -8.83 12.26
CA VAL A 292 -11.87 -8.71 11.05
C VAL A 292 -12.45 -10.06 10.63
N ARG A 293 -11.66 -11.13 10.69
CA ARG A 293 -12.12 -12.48 10.36
C ARG A 293 -13.22 -12.97 11.31
N ASP A 294 -13.08 -12.70 12.61
CA ASP A 294 -14.11 -13.05 13.59
C ASP A 294 -15.42 -12.28 13.32
N LEU A 295 -15.32 -10.98 13.01
CA LEU A 295 -16.48 -10.18 12.61
C LEU A 295 -17.10 -10.70 11.31
N TRP A 296 -16.28 -11.08 10.33
CA TRP A 296 -16.73 -11.65 9.06
C TRP A 296 -17.48 -12.98 9.27
N ALA A 297 -16.93 -13.86 10.07
CA ALA A 297 -17.56 -15.13 10.43
C ALA A 297 -18.90 -14.92 11.15
N ALA A 298 -18.96 -13.94 12.06
CA ALA A 298 -20.19 -13.57 12.76
C ALA A 298 -21.26 -12.96 11.84
N ALA A 299 -20.84 -12.11 10.88
CA ALA A 299 -21.72 -11.50 9.89
C ALA A 299 -22.22 -12.53 8.86
N SER A 300 -21.39 -13.51 8.52
CA SER A 300 -21.68 -14.63 7.60
C SER A 300 -22.38 -14.18 6.29
N PRO A 301 -21.81 -13.23 5.51
CA PRO A 301 -22.44 -12.74 4.30
C PRO A 301 -22.61 -13.87 3.28
N ALA A 302 -23.78 -13.92 2.64
CA ALA A 302 -24.14 -15.04 1.76
C ALA A 302 -23.53 -14.91 0.35
N ASN A 303 -23.39 -13.67 -0.13
CA ASN A 303 -23.01 -13.34 -1.51
C ASN A 303 -21.58 -12.80 -1.62
N LEU A 304 -20.88 -12.67 -0.49
CA LEU A 304 -19.54 -12.07 -0.40
C LEU A 304 -18.51 -13.08 0.11
N GLU A 305 -17.27 -12.92 -0.33
CA GLU A 305 -16.11 -13.64 0.19
C GLU A 305 -15.01 -12.65 0.58
N LEU A 306 -14.47 -12.79 1.80
CA LEU A 306 -13.28 -12.04 2.20
C LEU A 306 -12.08 -12.59 1.42
N ALA A 307 -11.50 -11.77 0.55
CA ALA A 307 -10.42 -12.18 -0.35
C ALA A 307 -9.05 -11.70 0.11
N GLY A 308 -8.99 -10.60 0.86
CA GLY A 308 -7.70 -10.06 1.25
C GLY A 308 -7.78 -8.77 2.07
N PHE A 309 -6.60 -8.20 2.27
CA PHE A 309 -6.42 -6.98 3.03
C PHE A 309 -5.60 -5.97 2.22
N TYR A 310 -5.83 -4.70 2.50
CA TYR A 310 -5.25 -3.58 1.78
C TYR A 310 -4.39 -2.73 2.72
N ILE A 311 -3.21 -2.35 2.25
CA ILE A 311 -2.30 -1.43 2.94
C ILE A 311 -2.75 0.00 2.65
N LEU A 312 -3.11 0.73 3.69
CA LEU A 312 -3.67 2.07 3.56
C LEU A 312 -2.65 3.12 3.10
N SER A 313 -1.39 2.98 3.51
CA SER A 313 -0.33 3.92 3.13
C SER A 313 -0.01 3.81 1.64
N GLU A 314 -0.16 4.90 0.89
CA GLU A 314 0.17 4.93 -0.55
C GLU A 314 1.68 4.99 -0.82
N ILE A 315 2.51 5.17 0.21
CA ILE A 315 3.97 5.26 0.13
C ILE A 315 4.59 4.30 1.14
N LEU A 316 5.35 3.33 0.65
CA LEU A 316 6.01 2.34 1.48
C LEU A 316 7.52 2.57 1.50
N VAL A 317 7.99 3.36 2.48
CA VAL A 317 9.44 3.53 2.71
C VAL A 317 10.00 2.23 3.28
N ALA A 318 10.67 1.47 2.44
CA ALA A 318 11.21 0.15 2.76
C ALA A 318 12.74 0.11 2.74
N LYS A 319 13.39 1.27 2.73
CA LYS A 319 14.86 1.42 2.75
C LYS A 319 15.28 2.22 3.98
N SER A 320 16.38 1.82 4.59
CA SER A 320 16.91 2.40 5.83
C SER A 320 17.47 3.83 5.72
N ASP A 321 17.35 4.48 4.57
CA ASP A 321 17.99 5.75 4.25
C ASP A 321 17.17 7.01 4.55
N GLY A 322 15.97 6.86 5.14
CA GLY A 322 15.09 7.98 5.44
C GLY A 322 14.78 8.17 6.92
N TRP A 323 14.60 9.41 7.38
CA TRP A 323 14.14 9.71 8.73
C TRP A 323 12.78 9.05 9.06
N ASN A 324 11.98 8.77 8.03
CA ASN A 324 10.72 8.05 8.12
C ASN A 324 10.88 6.55 8.40
N TYR A 325 12.00 5.94 8.02
CA TYR A 325 12.23 4.51 8.17
C TYR A 325 12.14 4.05 9.63
N LYS A 326 12.67 4.84 10.54
CA LYS A 326 12.65 4.52 11.98
C LYS A 326 11.26 4.13 12.51
N TYR A 327 10.20 4.62 11.88
CA TYR A 327 8.83 4.41 12.34
C TYR A 327 8.02 3.50 11.42
N LYS A 328 8.39 3.41 10.14
CA LYS A 328 7.59 2.71 9.12
C LYS A 328 8.08 1.29 8.87
N ARG A 329 9.36 1.08 8.73
CA ARG A 329 10.01 -0.25 8.61
C ARG A 329 9.20 -1.29 7.85
N TRP A 330 8.61 -0.89 6.71
CA TRP A 330 7.71 -1.74 5.94
C TRP A 330 8.35 -3.04 5.46
N ASP A 331 9.65 -3.02 5.17
CA ASP A 331 10.48 -4.18 4.83
C ASP A 331 10.59 -5.21 5.96
N GLN A 332 10.43 -4.79 7.22
CA GLN A 332 10.43 -5.68 8.38
C GLN A 332 9.02 -6.15 8.79
N ILE A 333 7.99 -5.40 8.42
CA ILE A 333 6.61 -5.65 8.81
C ILE A 333 5.87 -6.49 7.77
N LEU A 334 5.86 -6.03 6.51
CA LEU A 334 4.97 -6.58 5.49
C LEU A 334 5.26 -8.01 5.09
N PRO A 335 6.51 -8.49 5.01
CA PRO A 335 6.76 -9.90 4.71
C PRO A 335 6.09 -10.84 5.71
N SER A 336 6.20 -10.55 7.02
CA SER A 336 5.56 -11.37 8.06
C SER A 336 4.05 -11.26 8.07
N VAL A 337 3.50 -10.10 7.74
CA VAL A 337 2.05 -9.90 7.61
C VAL A 337 1.51 -10.63 6.38
N SER A 338 2.20 -10.53 5.25
CA SER A 338 1.86 -11.25 4.02
C SER A 338 1.81 -12.75 4.27
N GLU A 339 2.84 -13.31 4.91
CA GLU A 339 2.89 -14.71 5.26
C GLU A 339 1.73 -15.15 6.12
N TYR A 340 1.39 -14.35 7.11
CA TYR A 340 0.23 -14.64 7.94
C TYR A 340 -1.07 -14.65 7.12
N LEU A 341 -1.27 -13.66 6.25
CA LEU A 341 -2.41 -13.61 5.34
C LEU A 341 -2.46 -14.82 4.42
N HIS A 342 -1.33 -15.21 3.84
CA HIS A 342 -1.23 -16.36 2.96
C HIS A 342 -1.54 -17.68 3.67
N SER A 343 -1.11 -17.85 4.93
CA SER A 343 -1.47 -19.01 5.74
C SER A 343 -2.98 -19.15 5.95
N LEU A 344 -3.69 -18.04 5.85
CA LEU A 344 -5.14 -17.93 5.95
C LEU A 344 -5.84 -17.85 4.58
N LYS A 345 -5.08 -17.94 3.47
CA LYS A 345 -5.55 -17.83 2.09
C LYS A 345 -6.13 -16.45 1.70
N TYR A 346 -5.57 -15.38 2.27
CA TYR A 346 -5.89 -14.00 1.93
C TYR A 346 -4.76 -13.35 1.14
N THR A 347 -5.12 -12.39 0.29
CA THR A 347 -4.16 -11.56 -0.45
C THR A 347 -3.76 -10.33 0.34
N LEU A 348 -2.53 -9.85 0.11
CA LEU A 348 -2.07 -8.53 0.51
C LEU A 348 -2.10 -7.60 -0.71
N ASN A 349 -2.83 -6.49 -0.60
CA ASN A 349 -3.14 -5.59 -1.70
C ASN A 349 -2.63 -4.18 -1.44
N TRP A 350 -2.20 -3.48 -2.52
CA TRP A 350 -1.67 -2.13 -2.39
C TRP A 350 -1.92 -1.28 -3.64
N ILE A 351 -2.23 0.00 -3.42
CA ILE A 351 -2.44 0.99 -4.48
C ILE A 351 -1.48 2.17 -4.20
N PRO A 352 -0.26 2.15 -4.78
CA PRO A 352 0.72 3.20 -4.57
C PRO A 352 0.40 4.47 -5.35
N TYR A 353 0.72 5.60 -4.74
CA TYR A 353 0.80 6.90 -5.42
C TYR A 353 1.81 6.85 -6.59
N TYR A 354 1.63 7.71 -7.59
CA TYR A 354 2.54 7.81 -8.73
C TYR A 354 4.00 8.02 -8.29
N GLN A 355 4.89 7.09 -8.64
CA GLN A 355 6.30 7.06 -8.24
C GLN A 355 6.53 6.99 -6.71
N ALA A 356 5.57 6.47 -5.96
CA ALA A 356 5.72 6.28 -4.52
C ALA A 356 6.88 5.33 -4.17
N ASP A 357 7.60 5.61 -3.09
CA ASP A 357 8.59 4.66 -2.58
C ASP A 357 7.94 3.29 -2.33
N GLY A 358 8.64 2.21 -2.68
CA GLY A 358 8.19 0.83 -2.51
C GLY A 358 7.53 0.20 -3.74
N TYR A 359 7.17 0.98 -4.78
CA TYR A 359 6.53 0.42 -5.98
C TYR A 359 7.38 -0.66 -6.68
N ASP A 360 8.68 -0.60 -6.53
CA ASP A 360 9.67 -1.52 -7.11
C ASP A 360 10.04 -2.69 -6.19
N MET A 361 9.47 -2.74 -4.98
CA MET A 361 9.77 -3.74 -3.94
C MET A 361 8.58 -4.62 -3.58
N THR A 362 7.50 -4.59 -4.33
CA THR A 362 6.23 -5.26 -3.96
C THR A 362 6.38 -6.76 -3.72
N LYS A 363 7.21 -7.45 -4.52
CA LYS A 363 7.50 -8.87 -4.31
C LYS A 363 8.27 -9.13 -3.01
N GLN A 364 9.27 -8.30 -2.72
CA GLN A 364 10.06 -8.39 -1.48
C GLN A 364 9.21 -8.10 -0.24
N LEU A 365 8.20 -7.24 -0.39
CA LEU A 365 7.25 -6.92 0.67
C LEU A 365 6.11 -7.95 0.80
N GLY A 366 6.05 -8.94 -0.10
CA GLY A 366 5.02 -9.98 -0.10
C GLY A 366 3.65 -9.51 -0.58
N ILE A 367 3.59 -8.41 -1.34
CA ILE A 367 2.33 -7.86 -1.87
C ILE A 367 1.92 -8.68 -3.10
N ASP A 368 0.70 -9.19 -3.10
CA ASP A 368 0.16 -10.03 -4.17
C ASP A 368 -0.36 -9.21 -5.35
N TYR A 369 -1.13 -8.16 -5.06
CA TYR A 369 -1.71 -7.29 -6.08
C TYR A 369 -1.39 -5.83 -5.80
N THR A 370 -0.88 -5.17 -6.84
CA THR A 370 -0.56 -3.74 -6.82
C THR A 370 -1.20 -3.07 -8.01
N TRP A 371 -1.86 -1.93 -7.79
CA TRP A 371 -2.41 -1.08 -8.86
C TRP A 371 -1.77 0.30 -8.78
N ILE A 372 -1.03 0.67 -9.81
CA ILE A 372 -0.38 1.99 -9.87
C ILE A 372 -1.45 3.07 -10.08
N GLN A 373 -1.42 4.11 -9.27
CA GLN A 373 -2.20 5.33 -9.50
C GLN A 373 -1.47 6.17 -10.57
N PRO A 374 -2.01 6.36 -11.77
CA PRO A 374 -1.43 7.27 -12.74
C PRO A 374 -1.55 8.73 -12.33
N ASN A 375 -2.48 9.05 -11.43
CA ASN A 375 -2.83 10.38 -10.93
C ASN A 375 -3.06 11.41 -12.06
N LYS A 376 -3.54 10.97 -13.23
CA LYS A 376 -3.78 11.84 -14.38
C LYS A 376 -4.97 12.75 -14.17
N TYR A 377 -5.94 12.28 -13.43
CA TYR A 377 -7.13 13.05 -13.08
C TYR A 377 -6.77 14.30 -12.26
N TRP A 378 -5.71 14.19 -11.44
CA TRP A 378 -5.17 15.26 -10.61
C TRP A 378 -4.00 16.02 -11.25
N ASP A 379 -3.70 15.74 -12.54
CA ASP A 379 -2.62 16.36 -13.30
C ASP A 379 -3.18 17.57 -14.06
N TYR A 380 -3.16 18.72 -13.42
CA TYR A 380 -3.63 19.97 -14.03
C TYR A 380 -2.59 20.55 -14.99
N PRO A 381 -3.02 21.14 -16.13
CA PRO A 381 -2.11 21.70 -17.14
C PRO A 381 -1.09 22.72 -16.60
N GLU A 382 -1.43 23.39 -15.52
CA GLU A 382 -0.63 24.41 -14.85
C GLU A 382 0.55 23.82 -14.06
N LYS A 383 0.48 22.55 -13.68
CA LYS A 383 1.56 21.89 -12.96
C LYS A 383 2.66 21.49 -13.94
N LYS A 384 3.89 21.96 -13.68
CA LYS A 384 5.06 21.70 -14.54
C LYS A 384 5.49 20.23 -14.66
N GLN A 385 4.97 19.35 -13.82
CA GLN A 385 5.25 17.91 -13.87
C GLN A 385 4.08 17.17 -14.51
N LYS A 386 4.22 16.86 -15.79
CA LYS A 386 3.32 15.96 -16.48
C LYS A 386 3.65 14.52 -16.08
N LYS A 387 2.71 13.85 -15.44
CA LYS A 387 2.83 12.42 -15.16
C LYS A 387 2.81 11.62 -16.46
N SER A 388 3.69 10.64 -16.58
CA SER A 388 3.95 9.92 -17.85
C SER A 388 3.18 8.61 -17.92
N TRP A 389 2.37 8.39 -18.94
CA TRP A 389 1.81 7.09 -19.28
C TRP A 389 2.90 6.04 -19.52
N THR A 390 4.00 6.43 -20.18
CA THR A 390 5.13 5.53 -20.44
C THR A 390 5.73 5.01 -19.14
N TRP A 391 5.87 5.87 -18.11
CA TRP A 391 6.36 5.41 -16.83
C TRP A 391 5.39 4.41 -16.18
N VAL A 392 4.09 4.69 -16.19
CA VAL A 392 3.05 3.80 -15.64
C VAL A 392 3.13 2.42 -16.28
N PHE A 393 3.10 2.35 -17.61
CA PHE A 393 3.09 1.08 -18.33
C PHE A 393 4.43 0.33 -18.24
N ASN A 394 5.57 1.02 -18.21
CA ASN A 394 6.86 0.38 -17.97
C ASN A 394 6.93 -0.22 -16.56
N THR A 395 6.39 0.48 -15.57
CA THR A 395 6.32 -0.01 -14.18
C THR A 395 5.42 -1.24 -14.11
N MET A 396 4.24 -1.20 -14.74
CA MET A 396 3.33 -2.35 -14.82
C MET A 396 4.01 -3.56 -15.47
N ALA A 397 4.72 -3.35 -16.60
CA ALA A 397 5.44 -4.41 -17.29
C ALA A 397 6.55 -5.03 -16.43
N THR A 398 7.31 -4.18 -15.75
CA THR A 398 8.49 -4.61 -15.00
C THR A 398 8.13 -5.39 -13.74
N TYR A 399 7.06 -4.97 -13.04
CA TYR A 399 6.72 -5.49 -11.71
C TYR A 399 5.42 -6.31 -11.68
N GLY A 400 4.70 -6.42 -12.81
CA GLY A 400 3.44 -7.15 -12.90
C GLY A 400 2.26 -6.43 -12.24
N HIS A 401 2.28 -5.10 -12.22
CA HIS A 401 1.22 -4.31 -11.58
C HIS A 401 -0.01 -4.15 -12.48
N GLY A 402 -1.15 -3.86 -11.84
CA GLY A 402 -2.34 -3.31 -12.47
C GLY A 402 -2.34 -1.79 -12.51
N MET A 403 -3.45 -1.20 -12.87
CA MET A 403 -3.65 0.25 -12.93
C MET A 403 -4.92 0.63 -12.20
N GLU A 404 -4.88 1.73 -11.44
CA GLU A 404 -6.06 2.39 -10.92
C GLU A 404 -6.63 3.40 -11.93
N ILE A 405 -7.94 3.37 -12.10
CA ILE A 405 -8.71 4.42 -12.79
C ILE A 405 -9.27 5.35 -11.73
N GLU A 406 -9.05 6.66 -11.90
CA GLU A 406 -9.42 7.66 -10.90
C GLU A 406 -10.38 8.69 -11.50
N PHE A 407 -11.48 9.01 -10.81
CA PHE A 407 -12.36 10.14 -11.11
C PHE A 407 -13.19 10.53 -9.89
N GLU A 408 -13.77 11.74 -9.90
CA GLU A 408 -14.57 12.25 -8.80
C GLU A 408 -15.95 12.73 -9.22
N GLY A 409 -16.88 12.68 -8.26
CA GLY A 409 -18.27 13.18 -8.38
C GLY A 409 -18.46 14.64 -8.02
N SER A 410 -19.60 14.95 -7.44
CA SER A 410 -20.15 16.29 -7.26
C SER A 410 -19.46 17.19 -6.26
N HIS A 411 -18.50 16.70 -5.51
CA HIS A 411 -17.76 17.53 -4.57
C HIS A 411 -16.79 18.43 -5.33
N GLY A 412 -17.38 19.48 -5.94
CA GLY A 412 -16.65 20.58 -6.53
C GLY A 412 -15.93 21.46 -5.50
N GLU A 413 -15.41 20.87 -4.43
CA GLU A 413 -14.30 21.47 -3.74
C GLU A 413 -13.23 21.66 -4.81
N PRO A 414 -12.76 22.89 -5.03
CA PRO A 414 -11.65 23.11 -5.92
C PRO A 414 -10.56 22.16 -5.46
N GLY A 415 -10.19 21.22 -6.34
CA GLY A 415 -9.19 20.22 -6.02
C GLY A 415 -8.03 20.89 -5.32
N TRP A 416 -7.29 20.15 -4.54
CA TRP A 416 -6.08 20.57 -3.81
C TRP A 416 -4.98 21.15 -4.74
N SER A 417 -5.40 21.77 -5.87
CA SER A 417 -4.53 22.52 -6.73
C SER A 417 -4.02 23.72 -5.93
N GLN A 418 -2.75 23.69 -5.64
CA GLN A 418 -2.04 24.82 -5.08
C GLN A 418 -2.47 26.09 -5.83
N TYR A 419 -2.91 27.09 -5.07
CA TYR A 419 -3.23 28.40 -5.57
C TYR A 419 -2.07 28.99 -6.37
N GLU A 420 -2.29 29.22 -7.66
CA GLU A 420 -1.64 30.35 -8.32
C GLU A 420 -2.65 31.51 -8.25
N GLU A 421 -2.21 32.61 -7.66
CA GLU A 421 -3.02 33.81 -7.50
C GLU A 421 -3.50 34.30 -8.88
N GLY A 422 -4.82 34.36 -9.08
CA GLY A 422 -5.42 34.80 -10.34
C GLY A 422 -5.88 33.69 -11.31
N VAL A 423 -5.66 32.42 -11.02
CA VAL A 423 -6.18 31.31 -11.85
C VAL A 423 -7.53 30.84 -11.32
N PRO A 424 -8.59 30.73 -12.16
CA PRO A 424 -9.87 30.20 -11.74
C PRO A 424 -9.70 28.76 -11.22
N ARG A 425 -10.29 28.46 -10.05
CA ARG A 425 -10.34 27.10 -9.51
C ARG A 425 -11.11 26.19 -10.47
N THR A 426 -10.44 25.15 -10.97
CA THR A 426 -11.09 24.13 -11.81
C THR A 426 -11.71 23.06 -10.94
N SER A 427 -12.97 22.70 -11.23
CA SER A 427 -13.64 21.60 -10.54
C SER A 427 -13.00 20.25 -10.92
N SER A 428 -12.76 19.38 -9.94
CA SER A 428 -12.36 17.99 -10.17
C SER A 428 -13.55 17.10 -10.54
N SER A 429 -14.78 17.59 -10.42
CA SER A 429 -15.99 16.83 -10.75
C SER A 429 -16.06 16.45 -12.22
N ILE A 430 -16.43 15.20 -12.49
CA ILE A 430 -16.72 14.69 -13.83
C ILE A 430 -18.12 15.05 -14.34
N LEU A 431 -19.01 15.49 -13.44
CA LEU A 431 -20.42 15.77 -13.75
C LEU A 431 -20.58 17.08 -14.52
N GLU A 432 -21.55 17.13 -15.45
CA GLU A 432 -21.95 18.35 -16.17
C GLU A 432 -22.44 19.44 -15.21
N THR A 433 -23.09 19.02 -14.12
CA THR A 433 -23.62 19.91 -13.10
C THR A 433 -23.04 19.58 -11.75
N VAL A 434 -22.26 20.52 -11.19
CA VAL A 434 -21.65 20.39 -9.86
C VAL A 434 -22.61 20.89 -8.79
N ARG A 435 -22.86 20.08 -7.76
CA ARG A 435 -23.57 20.53 -6.56
C ARG A 435 -22.63 21.41 -5.74
N THR A 436 -23.05 22.63 -5.46
CA THR A 436 -22.27 23.53 -4.60
C THR A 436 -22.54 23.23 -3.12
N ASN A 437 -21.52 22.85 -2.39
CA ASN A 437 -21.57 22.39 -0.99
C ASN A 437 -21.81 23.50 0.06
N ASN A 438 -22.70 24.45 -0.16
CA ASN A 438 -22.88 25.55 0.81
C ASN A 438 -24.25 25.57 1.52
N ASP A 439 -25.04 24.51 1.45
CA ASP A 439 -26.17 24.34 2.36
C ASP A 439 -26.09 23.01 3.10
N ALA A 440 -26.38 23.04 4.38
CA ALA A 440 -26.41 21.86 5.26
C ALA A 440 -27.42 20.77 4.83
N GLN A 441 -28.20 21.03 3.77
CA GLN A 441 -29.26 20.17 3.27
C GLN A 441 -29.04 19.67 1.85
N GLY A 442 -27.95 20.03 1.18
CA GLY A 442 -27.61 19.54 -0.16
C GLY A 442 -28.57 19.93 -1.27
N THR A 443 -29.33 21.04 -1.10
CA THR A 443 -30.44 21.44 -1.97
C THR A 443 -30.11 22.56 -2.94
N LYS A 444 -28.90 23.11 -2.97
CA LYS A 444 -28.58 24.16 -3.96
C LYS A 444 -28.54 23.60 -5.37
N LYS A 445 -29.19 24.33 -6.28
CA LYS A 445 -29.13 24.11 -7.73
C LYS A 445 -27.67 24.00 -8.15
N GLY A 446 -27.35 22.90 -8.83
CA GLY A 446 -26.01 22.70 -9.37
C GLY A 446 -25.66 23.82 -10.35
N ALA A 447 -24.37 24.16 -10.39
CA ALA A 447 -23.81 25.05 -11.39
C ALA A 447 -23.20 24.22 -12.53
N PRO A 448 -23.30 24.69 -13.79
CA PRO A 448 -22.62 24.06 -14.90
C PRO A 448 -21.12 23.89 -14.61
N ASN A 449 -20.57 22.75 -14.96
CA ASN A 449 -19.16 22.44 -14.77
C ASN A 449 -18.37 22.64 -16.09
N PRO A 450 -17.62 23.71 -16.24
CA PRO A 450 -16.85 23.96 -17.46
C PRO A 450 -15.71 22.94 -17.67
N GLN A 451 -15.39 22.13 -16.68
CA GLN A 451 -14.36 21.08 -16.75
C GLN A 451 -14.94 19.69 -17.03
N ALA A 452 -16.25 19.50 -17.08
CA ALA A 452 -16.88 18.20 -17.27
C ALA A 452 -16.35 17.47 -18.52
N ALA A 453 -16.33 18.14 -19.66
CA ALA A 453 -15.82 17.56 -20.92
C ALA A 453 -14.36 17.12 -20.80
N ARG A 454 -13.49 17.92 -20.17
CA ARG A 454 -12.10 17.57 -19.90
C ARG A 454 -11.98 16.36 -19.00
N ASN A 455 -12.74 16.33 -17.91
CA ASN A 455 -12.67 15.27 -16.91
C ASN A 455 -13.23 13.94 -17.46
N LYS A 456 -14.27 13.97 -18.28
CA LYS A 456 -14.75 12.81 -19.04
C LYS A 456 -13.70 12.34 -20.07
N GLN A 457 -13.04 13.27 -20.75
CA GLN A 457 -11.95 12.89 -21.66
C GLN A 457 -10.79 12.23 -20.92
N LEU A 458 -10.43 12.68 -19.72
CA LEU A 458 -9.41 12.01 -18.91
C LEU A 458 -9.82 10.56 -18.56
N LEU A 459 -11.07 10.32 -18.20
CA LEU A 459 -11.54 8.95 -17.96
C LEU A 459 -11.45 8.08 -19.23
N ARG A 460 -11.83 8.63 -20.38
CA ARG A 460 -11.62 7.95 -21.69
C ARG A 460 -10.15 7.71 -21.98
N ASP A 461 -9.27 8.63 -21.61
CA ASP A 461 -7.82 8.48 -21.77
C ASP A 461 -7.28 7.32 -20.92
N TYR A 462 -7.72 7.17 -19.65
CA TYR A 462 -7.37 5.99 -18.83
C TYR A 462 -7.71 4.69 -19.57
N MET A 463 -8.95 4.56 -20.02
CA MET A 463 -9.44 3.35 -20.68
C MET A 463 -8.72 3.09 -22.02
N SER A 464 -8.54 4.15 -22.85
CA SER A 464 -7.93 4.03 -24.16
C SER A 464 -6.42 3.75 -24.10
N GLU A 465 -5.69 4.42 -23.21
CA GLU A 465 -4.26 4.22 -23.03
C GLU A 465 -3.95 2.82 -22.49
N PHE A 466 -4.78 2.30 -21.57
CA PHE A 466 -4.68 0.95 -21.07
C PHE A 466 -4.86 -0.10 -22.18
N LYS A 467 -5.83 0.12 -23.10
CA LYS A 467 -6.03 -0.71 -24.30
C LYS A 467 -4.85 -0.60 -25.27
N LYS A 468 -4.43 0.62 -25.62
CA LYS A 468 -3.31 0.90 -26.54
C LYS A 468 -1.99 0.29 -26.06
N ALA A 469 -1.73 0.33 -24.77
CA ALA A 469 -0.54 -0.27 -24.18
C ALA A 469 -0.57 -1.80 -24.15
N GLY A 470 -1.70 -2.43 -24.50
CA GLY A 470 -1.85 -3.88 -24.58
C GLY A 470 -2.07 -4.58 -23.24
N TYR A 471 -2.49 -3.85 -22.20
CA TYR A 471 -2.75 -4.41 -20.86
C TYR A 471 -4.20 -4.84 -20.66
N TYR A 472 -5.13 -4.37 -21.48
CA TYR A 472 -6.52 -4.79 -21.42
C TYR A 472 -6.65 -6.30 -21.66
N GLY A 473 -7.25 -7.00 -20.71
CA GLY A 473 -7.30 -8.47 -20.69
C GLY A 473 -6.03 -9.16 -20.15
N LYS A 474 -5.04 -8.42 -19.67
CA LYS A 474 -3.79 -8.97 -19.13
C LYS A 474 -3.47 -8.48 -17.71
N ALA A 475 -3.84 -7.26 -17.39
CA ALA A 475 -3.61 -6.69 -16.06
C ALA A 475 -4.92 -6.32 -15.39
N ARG A 476 -4.93 -6.37 -14.07
CA ARG A 476 -6.09 -6.03 -13.23
C ARG A 476 -6.31 -4.53 -13.19
N ILE A 477 -7.55 -4.14 -12.94
CA ILE A 477 -7.98 -2.75 -12.84
C ILE A 477 -8.50 -2.52 -11.42
N ALA A 478 -8.08 -1.42 -10.79
CA ALA A 478 -8.78 -0.84 -9.65
C ALA A 478 -9.51 0.42 -10.09
N THR A 479 -10.56 0.82 -9.38
CA THR A 479 -11.30 2.04 -9.67
C THR A 479 -11.55 2.82 -8.40
N TYR A 480 -11.11 4.08 -8.38
CA TYR A 480 -11.46 5.06 -7.38
C TYR A 480 -12.39 6.11 -7.98
N SER A 481 -13.64 6.09 -7.56
CA SER A 481 -14.68 7.01 -8.03
C SER A 481 -15.13 8.03 -6.96
N GLY A 482 -14.24 8.32 -6.00
CA GLY A 482 -14.61 9.14 -4.85
C GLY A 482 -15.74 8.52 -4.04
N THR A 483 -16.47 9.33 -3.29
CA THR A 483 -17.52 8.83 -2.40
C THR A 483 -18.87 8.60 -3.09
N ASN A 484 -19.12 9.20 -4.26
CA ASN A 484 -20.48 9.22 -4.83
C ASN A 484 -20.53 9.30 -6.36
N ALA A 485 -19.40 9.37 -7.08
CA ALA A 485 -19.42 9.66 -8.53
C ALA A 485 -20.15 8.59 -9.35
N MET A 486 -20.01 7.32 -9.01
CA MET A 486 -20.73 6.24 -9.72
C MET A 486 -22.24 6.43 -9.62
N TYR A 487 -22.76 6.65 -8.42
CA TYR A 487 -24.19 6.91 -8.21
C TYR A 487 -24.65 8.17 -8.93
N GLU A 488 -23.88 9.25 -8.86
CA GLU A 488 -24.24 10.53 -9.47
C GLU A 488 -24.21 10.49 -10.99
N LEU A 489 -23.24 9.80 -11.60
CA LEU A 489 -23.18 9.58 -13.05
C LEU A 489 -24.35 8.72 -13.52
N ALA A 490 -24.62 7.60 -12.85
CA ALA A 490 -25.69 6.67 -13.21
C ALA A 490 -27.08 7.29 -13.12
N THR A 491 -27.29 8.19 -12.14
CA THR A 491 -28.60 8.83 -11.87
C THR A 491 -28.69 10.28 -12.35
N SER A 492 -27.67 10.78 -13.05
CA SER A 492 -27.65 12.17 -13.54
C SER A 492 -28.80 12.46 -14.48
N PRO A 493 -29.42 13.65 -14.40
CA PRO A 493 -30.36 14.12 -15.41
C PRO A 493 -29.67 14.36 -16.77
N ASP A 494 -28.35 14.63 -16.76
CA ASP A 494 -27.59 14.92 -17.97
C ASP A 494 -27.24 13.62 -18.74
N ALA A 495 -27.60 13.58 -20.02
CA ALA A 495 -27.34 12.42 -20.86
C ALA A 495 -25.83 12.10 -20.99
N ALA A 496 -24.97 13.13 -21.09
CA ALA A 496 -23.53 12.97 -21.20
C ALA A 496 -22.88 12.36 -19.96
N ASP A 497 -23.47 12.52 -18.78
CA ASP A 497 -23.03 11.87 -17.55
C ASP A 497 -23.36 10.37 -17.58
N ARG A 498 -24.60 10.04 -17.95
CA ARG A 498 -25.05 8.64 -18.06
C ARG A 498 -24.32 7.88 -19.16
N GLU A 499 -24.03 8.53 -20.30
CA GLU A 499 -23.21 7.97 -21.37
C GLU A 499 -21.80 7.63 -20.86
N MET A 500 -21.17 8.54 -20.11
CA MET A 500 -19.84 8.29 -19.53
C MET A 500 -19.87 7.11 -18.53
N TYR A 501 -20.91 7.00 -17.73
CA TYR A 501 -21.11 5.85 -16.85
C TYR A 501 -21.18 4.53 -17.66
N LEU A 502 -21.96 4.49 -18.73
CA LEU A 502 -22.09 3.31 -19.57
C LEU A 502 -20.78 2.93 -20.27
N GLU A 503 -20.06 3.91 -20.85
CA GLU A 503 -18.74 3.67 -21.44
C GLU A 503 -17.77 3.03 -20.43
N TYR A 504 -17.79 3.50 -19.19
CA TYR A 504 -16.98 2.92 -18.12
C TYR A 504 -17.44 1.50 -17.78
N CYS A 505 -18.74 1.27 -17.56
CA CYS A 505 -19.28 -0.06 -17.25
C CYS A 505 -18.93 -1.09 -18.33
N GLU A 506 -19.12 -0.73 -19.61
CA GLU A 506 -18.75 -1.59 -20.73
C GLU A 506 -17.25 -1.87 -20.81
N PHE A 507 -16.42 -0.88 -20.47
CA PHE A 507 -14.98 -1.10 -20.38
C PHE A 507 -14.63 -2.14 -19.31
N ILE A 508 -15.26 -2.10 -18.13
CA ILE A 508 -15.03 -3.06 -17.04
C ILE A 508 -15.54 -4.45 -17.43
N VAL A 509 -16.80 -4.58 -17.85
CA VAL A 509 -17.42 -5.90 -18.07
C VAL A 509 -16.86 -6.63 -19.30
N ASN A 510 -16.43 -5.91 -20.31
CA ASN A 510 -15.82 -6.47 -21.52
C ASN A 510 -14.31 -6.75 -21.37
N ASN A 511 -13.75 -6.61 -20.16
CA ASN A 511 -12.33 -6.95 -19.96
C ASN A 511 -12.13 -8.46 -20.10
N PRO A 512 -11.30 -8.93 -21.07
CA PRO A 512 -11.08 -10.36 -21.27
C PRO A 512 -10.45 -11.10 -20.08
N LEU A 513 -9.95 -10.39 -19.08
CA LEU A 513 -9.43 -10.98 -17.84
C LEU A 513 -10.57 -11.52 -16.95
N ARG A 514 -11.77 -11.03 -17.10
CA ARG A 514 -12.98 -11.57 -16.43
C ARG A 514 -13.33 -12.92 -17.06
N LYS A 515 -13.58 -13.91 -16.25
CA LYS A 515 -13.90 -15.27 -16.69
C LYS A 515 -15.38 -15.58 -16.51
#